data_6a97f745098373d4e475c9ed5bc0fb0a
#
_entry.id   6a97f745098373d4e475c9ed5bc0fb0a
#
_cell.length_a   1.000
_cell.length_b   1.000
_cell.length_c   1.000
_cell.angle_alpha   90.00
_cell.angle_beta   90.00
_cell.angle_gamma   90.00
#
_symmetry.space_group_name_H-M   'P 1'
#
loop_
_entity.id
_entity.type
_entity.pdbx_description
1 polymer ?
#
loop_
_entity_poly.entity_id
_entity_poly.type
_entity_poly.pdbx_seq_one_letter_code
_entity_poly.pdbx_strand_id
1 'polypeptide(L)'
;MTPAGRTLHTLARPLCALALAAALAPALAHAKEPNAAEEALSEFRGKQVIPQAIENRFFTKVNRFEIAPVFGYVPNNSFVDNPVGGAVLAYHFSEQVAVEGAVFYAPHLGTGGVKNLTKTLLDIAYQGDPNTTFQQPLDSLQLATSFNLKYAPVYGKINLIGEGVLNFDVYGTAGLGLLLVRKDVAVVSEDYKNGVEGADPVSLIENDPTPNPAINLGVGLNFFVSQSIALKIDARTLAYFGKEADYGNIDPQTGEPEALDTELQSQFITTGGISIFVPKMKSRAFNF
;
A
#
# COMPACT_ATOMS: atom_id res chain seq x y z
N MET A 1 23.05 -31.18 34.03
CA MET A 1 22.07 -31.59 33.00
C MET A 1 21.47 -30.31 32.44
N THR A 2 21.98 -29.84 31.32
CA THR A 2 21.54 -28.65 30.57
C THR A 2 20.60 -29.13 29.48
N PRO A 3 19.43 -28.51 29.25
CA PRO A 3 18.69 -28.73 28.01
C PRO A 3 19.11 -27.68 26.98
N ALA A 4 19.86 -28.11 25.97
CA ALA A 4 19.99 -27.41 24.70
C ALA A 4 18.74 -27.64 23.87
N GLY A 5 18.27 -26.61 23.16
CA GLY A 5 17.36 -26.79 22.06
C GLY A 5 16.14 -25.88 21.99
N ARG A 6 16.32 -24.60 21.65
CA ARG A 6 15.28 -23.73 21.08
C ARG A 6 15.88 -22.49 20.43
N THR A 7 16.49 -22.62 19.28
CA THR A 7 16.86 -21.44 18.45
C THR A 7 17.02 -21.85 16.98
N LEU A 8 15.96 -22.31 16.31
CA LEU A 8 16.04 -22.61 14.87
C LEU A 8 14.78 -22.23 14.06
N HIS A 9 13.78 -21.56 14.65
CA HIS A 9 12.55 -21.23 13.92
C HIS A 9 12.36 -19.75 13.55
N THR A 10 13.23 -18.87 13.98
CA THR A 10 13.07 -17.40 13.78
C THR A 10 13.75 -16.83 12.53
N LEU A 11 14.55 -17.60 11.80
CA LEU A 11 15.30 -17.08 10.63
C LEU A 11 14.64 -17.34 9.26
N ALA A 12 13.55 -18.09 9.20
CA ALA A 12 12.94 -18.45 7.91
C ALA A 12 11.92 -17.42 7.37
N ARG A 13 11.42 -16.50 8.18
CA ARG A 13 10.38 -15.55 7.76
C ARG A 13 10.86 -14.33 6.96
N PRO A 14 12.04 -13.74 7.17
CA PRO A 14 12.48 -12.58 6.37
C PRO A 14 12.93 -12.95 4.94
N LEU A 15 13.27 -14.21 4.68
CA LEU A 15 13.77 -14.64 3.36
C LEU A 15 12.68 -14.69 2.27
N CYS A 16 11.42 -14.90 2.61
CA CYS A 16 10.34 -14.93 1.63
C CYS A 16 9.99 -13.54 1.06
N ALA A 17 10.11 -12.48 1.85
CA ALA A 17 9.87 -11.12 1.37
C ALA A 17 10.97 -10.63 0.41
N LEU A 18 12.22 -11.05 0.65
CA LEU A 18 13.35 -10.70 -0.23
C LEU A 18 13.31 -11.48 -1.54
N ALA A 19 12.80 -12.71 -1.54
CA ALA A 19 12.68 -13.53 -2.75
C ALA A 19 11.63 -12.99 -3.74
N LEU A 20 10.56 -12.36 -3.24
CA LEU A 20 9.54 -11.76 -4.11
C LEU A 20 10.04 -10.48 -4.80
N ALA A 21 10.90 -9.72 -4.14
CA ALA A 21 11.52 -8.53 -4.74
C ALA A 21 12.56 -8.89 -5.81
N ALA A 22 13.24 -10.02 -5.66
CA ALA A 22 14.22 -10.50 -6.66
C ALA A 22 13.55 -11.08 -7.92
N ALA A 23 12.32 -11.57 -7.83
CA ALA A 23 11.59 -12.12 -8.98
C ALA A 23 11.05 -11.03 -9.94
N LEU A 24 11.02 -9.76 -9.51
CA LEU A 24 10.61 -8.61 -10.31
C LEU A 24 11.77 -7.84 -10.94
N ALA A 25 13.02 -8.28 -10.73
CA ALA A 25 14.14 -7.73 -11.49
C ALA A 25 13.92 -8.05 -12.97
N PRO A 26 13.85 -7.05 -13.88
CA PRO A 26 13.81 -7.32 -15.31
C PRO A 26 15.06 -8.15 -15.62
N ALA A 27 14.86 -9.32 -16.20
CA ALA A 27 15.96 -10.06 -16.79
C ALA A 27 16.65 -9.08 -17.74
N LEU A 28 17.87 -8.67 -17.38
CA LEU A 28 18.75 -7.95 -18.29
C LEU A 28 18.92 -8.89 -19.49
N ALA A 29 18.13 -8.65 -20.53
CA ALA A 29 18.34 -9.29 -21.80
C ALA A 29 19.77 -8.95 -22.21
N HIS A 30 20.66 -9.89 -22.06
CA HIS A 30 21.97 -9.83 -22.67
C HIS A 30 21.73 -9.67 -24.17
N ALA A 31 21.94 -8.48 -24.65
CA ALA A 31 21.99 -8.26 -26.09
C ALA A 31 23.11 -9.18 -26.58
N LYS A 32 22.72 -10.28 -27.22
CA LYS A 32 23.65 -11.18 -27.88
C LYS A 32 24.42 -10.34 -28.89
N GLU A 33 25.75 -10.29 -28.77
CA GLU A 33 26.56 -9.63 -29.79
C GLU A 33 26.16 -10.14 -31.16
N PRO A 34 25.91 -9.27 -32.14
CA PRO A 34 25.51 -9.68 -33.47
C PRO A 34 26.63 -10.56 -34.04
N ASN A 35 26.27 -11.77 -34.51
CA ASN A 35 27.22 -12.64 -35.20
C ASN A 35 27.75 -11.91 -36.43
N ALA A 36 29.00 -12.15 -36.79
CA ALA A 36 29.62 -11.58 -38.00
C ALA A 36 28.78 -11.79 -39.29
N ALA A 37 27.93 -12.85 -39.31
CA ALA A 37 26.96 -13.10 -40.38
C ALA A 37 25.79 -12.11 -40.36
N GLU A 38 25.31 -11.69 -39.18
CA GLU A 38 24.23 -10.67 -39.08
C GLU A 38 24.74 -9.28 -39.41
N GLU A 39 26.00 -9.00 -39.07
CA GLU A 39 26.68 -7.76 -39.43
C GLU A 39 26.87 -7.64 -40.93
N ALA A 40 27.35 -8.72 -41.61
CA ALA A 40 27.47 -8.81 -43.05
C ALA A 40 26.10 -8.71 -43.77
N LEU A 41 25.04 -9.31 -43.17
CA LEU A 41 23.67 -9.19 -43.72
C LEU A 41 23.10 -7.80 -43.59
N SER A 42 23.44 -7.09 -42.49
CA SER A 42 23.02 -5.71 -42.25
C SER A 42 23.70 -4.73 -43.21
N GLU A 43 24.95 -5.01 -43.58
CA GLU A 43 25.72 -4.24 -44.55
C GLU A 43 25.20 -4.44 -45.99
N PHE A 44 24.76 -5.69 -46.30
CA PHE A 44 24.20 -6.05 -47.60
C PHE A 44 22.78 -5.50 -47.83
N ARG A 45 22.00 -5.33 -46.77
CA ARG A 45 20.65 -4.77 -46.85
C ARG A 45 20.61 -3.25 -46.89
N GLY A 46 21.78 -2.59 -46.96
CA GLY A 46 21.87 -1.16 -46.77
C GLY A 46 21.26 -0.80 -45.44
N LYS A 47 21.86 0.08 -44.65
CA LYS A 47 21.35 0.54 -43.36
C LYS A 47 19.87 0.90 -43.48
N GLN A 48 18.98 -0.11 -43.41
CA GLN A 48 17.61 0.16 -43.06
C GLN A 48 17.70 0.67 -41.62
N VAL A 49 17.73 1.98 -41.49
CA VAL A 49 17.31 2.64 -40.25
C VAL A 49 15.92 2.02 -40.03
N ILE A 50 15.86 0.98 -39.18
CA ILE A 50 14.59 0.52 -38.66
C ILE A 50 14.07 1.79 -38.01
N PRO A 51 13.06 2.46 -38.57
CA PRO A 51 12.50 3.61 -37.87
C PRO A 51 12.12 3.00 -36.52
N GLN A 52 12.74 3.46 -35.43
CA GLN A 52 12.26 3.15 -34.09
C GLN A 52 10.75 3.24 -34.23
N ALA A 53 10.08 2.09 -34.09
CA ALA A 53 8.64 2.04 -34.30
C ALA A 53 8.09 3.21 -33.49
N ILE A 54 7.60 4.24 -34.20
CA ILE A 54 7.04 5.41 -33.54
C ILE A 54 5.82 4.83 -32.87
N GLU A 55 6.01 4.39 -31.62
CA GLU A 55 4.91 3.96 -30.79
C GLU A 55 3.97 5.15 -30.72
N ASN A 56 2.90 5.05 -31.47
CA ASN A 56 1.87 6.07 -31.49
C ASN A 56 1.12 5.95 -30.15
N ARG A 57 1.80 6.39 -29.07
CA ARG A 57 1.25 6.36 -27.73
C ARG A 57 0.12 7.39 -27.68
N PHE A 58 -1.06 6.90 -27.41
CA PHE A 58 -2.23 7.74 -27.18
C PHE A 58 -2.00 8.72 -26.02
N PHE A 59 -1.21 8.31 -25.04
CA PHE A 59 -0.94 9.06 -23.81
C PHE A 59 0.57 9.14 -23.56
N THR A 60 1.08 10.33 -23.29
CA THR A 60 2.47 10.57 -22.89
C THR A 60 2.51 11.21 -21.51
N LYS A 61 3.47 10.77 -20.66
CA LYS A 61 3.63 11.24 -19.28
C LYS A 61 4.82 12.18 -19.09
N VAL A 62 5.77 12.18 -20.01
CA VAL A 62 7.02 12.95 -19.89
C VAL A 62 6.79 14.41 -19.58
N ASN A 63 7.51 14.92 -18.58
CA ASN A 63 7.45 16.32 -18.11
C ASN A 63 6.03 16.76 -17.70
N ARG A 64 5.27 15.86 -17.10
CA ARG A 64 3.92 16.15 -16.61
C ARG A 64 3.79 15.86 -15.13
N PHE A 65 2.97 16.66 -14.47
CA PHE A 65 2.49 16.39 -13.12
C PHE A 65 1.25 15.51 -13.19
N GLU A 66 1.19 14.54 -12.29
CA GLU A 66 0.00 13.74 -12.00
C GLU A 66 -0.53 14.16 -10.63
N ILE A 67 -1.82 14.49 -10.57
CA ILE A 67 -2.55 14.80 -9.34
C ILE A 67 -3.69 13.79 -9.26
N ALA A 68 -3.72 12.98 -8.22
CA ALA A 68 -4.72 11.94 -8.08
C ALA A 68 -5.36 11.96 -6.68
N PRO A 69 -6.60 12.48 -6.55
CA PRO A 69 -7.43 12.15 -5.39
C PRO A 69 -7.76 10.66 -5.41
N VAL A 70 -7.63 10.01 -4.26
CA VAL A 70 -7.82 8.57 -4.10
C VAL A 70 -8.65 8.27 -2.85
N PHE A 71 -9.43 7.19 -2.94
CA PHE A 71 -10.21 6.65 -1.83
C PHE A 71 -9.97 5.15 -1.76
N GLY A 72 -10.02 4.60 -0.57
CA GLY A 72 -9.73 3.19 -0.40
C GLY A 72 -9.96 2.69 1.02
N TYR A 73 -9.26 1.64 1.33
CA TYR A 73 -9.43 0.89 2.56
C TYR A 73 -8.15 0.18 2.98
N VAL A 74 -8.00 -0.09 4.28
CA VAL A 74 -6.91 -0.89 4.87
C VAL A 74 -7.44 -2.30 5.18
N PRO A 75 -7.28 -3.28 4.27
CA PRO A 75 -7.91 -4.59 4.42
C PRO A 75 -7.23 -5.50 5.43
N ASN A 76 -5.99 -5.26 5.79
CA ASN A 76 -5.24 -6.13 6.72
C ASN A 76 -5.54 -5.88 8.21
N ASN A 77 -6.47 -5.01 8.54
CA ASN A 77 -6.94 -4.83 9.90
C ASN A 77 -8.19 -5.70 10.14
N SER A 78 -8.07 -6.69 11.02
CA SER A 78 -9.15 -7.64 11.33
C SER A 78 -10.16 -7.10 12.34
N PHE A 79 -9.80 -6.10 13.13
CA PHE A 79 -10.56 -5.64 14.30
C PHE A 79 -11.25 -4.30 14.10
N VAL A 80 -10.71 -3.45 13.20
CA VAL A 80 -11.21 -2.09 12.95
C VAL A 80 -11.40 -1.84 11.46
N ASP A 81 -12.43 -1.10 11.13
CA ASP A 81 -12.68 -0.58 9.78
C ASP A 81 -11.89 0.71 9.57
N ASN A 82 -10.99 0.71 8.60
CA ASN A 82 -10.15 1.85 8.24
C ASN A 82 -10.39 2.29 6.79
N PRO A 83 -11.46 3.03 6.51
CA PRO A 83 -11.59 3.72 5.23
C PRO A 83 -10.52 4.80 5.11
N VAL A 84 -9.99 4.98 3.91
CA VAL A 84 -8.87 5.89 3.64
C VAL A 84 -9.24 6.83 2.51
N GLY A 85 -8.99 8.12 2.71
CA GLY A 85 -9.03 9.12 1.64
C GLY A 85 -7.67 9.79 1.52
N GLY A 86 -7.27 10.19 0.32
CA GLY A 86 -5.97 10.79 0.16
C GLY A 86 -5.73 11.44 -1.19
N ALA A 87 -4.48 11.88 -1.37
CA ALA A 87 -4.02 12.45 -2.61
C ALA A 87 -2.62 11.93 -2.95
N VAL A 88 -2.40 11.70 -4.22
CA VAL A 88 -1.10 11.34 -4.78
C VAL A 88 -0.68 12.42 -5.76
N LEU A 89 0.54 12.92 -5.60
CA LEU A 89 1.18 13.87 -6.49
C LEU A 89 2.42 13.23 -7.10
N ALA A 90 2.55 13.20 -8.42
CA ALA A 90 3.74 12.66 -9.04
C ALA A 90 4.26 13.60 -10.15
N TYR A 91 5.58 13.60 -10.34
CA TYR A 91 6.22 14.25 -11.48
C TYR A 91 6.95 13.22 -12.31
N HIS A 92 6.60 13.16 -13.59
CA HIS A 92 7.13 12.20 -14.54
C HIS A 92 8.32 12.79 -15.31
N PHE A 93 9.53 12.31 -15.03
CA PHE A 93 10.75 12.68 -15.77
C PHE A 93 10.79 12.00 -17.14
N SER A 94 10.27 10.78 -17.20
CA SER A 94 10.18 9.99 -18.42
C SER A 94 8.84 9.25 -18.51
N GLU A 95 8.65 8.49 -19.57
CA GLU A 95 7.47 7.64 -19.70
C GLU A 95 7.41 6.54 -18.63
N GLN A 96 8.56 6.14 -18.11
CA GLN A 96 8.68 5.03 -17.18
C GLN A 96 8.99 5.47 -15.75
N VAL A 97 9.66 6.60 -15.55
CA VAL A 97 10.18 7.01 -14.24
C VAL A 97 9.52 8.31 -13.78
N ALA A 98 9.05 8.29 -12.53
CA ALA A 98 8.51 9.44 -11.84
C ALA A 98 8.92 9.44 -10.37
N VAL A 99 8.86 10.60 -9.72
CA VAL A 99 8.83 10.73 -8.26
C VAL A 99 7.40 10.98 -7.83
N GLU A 100 7.04 10.43 -6.68
CA GLU A 100 5.68 10.46 -6.17
C GLU A 100 5.69 10.83 -4.68
N GLY A 101 4.85 11.79 -4.28
CA GLY A 101 4.45 12.03 -2.91
C GLY A 101 3.01 11.59 -2.70
N ALA A 102 2.74 10.87 -1.62
CA ALA A 102 1.40 10.42 -1.30
C ALA A 102 1.04 10.76 0.15
N VAL A 103 -0.21 11.13 0.37
CA VAL A 103 -0.79 11.39 1.70
C VAL A 103 -2.12 10.69 1.77
N PHE A 104 -2.32 9.90 2.82
CA PHE A 104 -3.56 9.17 3.10
C PHE A 104 -4.00 9.48 4.52
N TYR A 105 -5.26 9.78 4.68
CA TYR A 105 -5.91 10.03 5.96
C TYR A 105 -7.02 9.02 6.17
N ALA A 106 -7.02 8.36 7.31
CA ALA A 106 -8.09 7.48 7.76
C ALA A 106 -8.81 8.15 8.95
N PRO A 107 -10.11 8.47 8.81
CA PRO A 107 -10.86 9.07 9.91
C PRO A 107 -11.01 8.06 11.06
N HIS A 108 -10.89 8.56 12.28
CA HIS A 108 -11.19 7.76 13.47
C HIS A 108 -12.72 7.62 13.61
N LEU A 109 -13.21 6.38 13.53
CA LEU A 109 -14.64 6.07 13.55
C LEU A 109 -15.17 5.75 14.97
N GLY A 110 -14.30 5.79 16.00
CA GLY A 110 -14.66 5.41 17.36
C GLY A 110 -15.18 3.97 17.45
N THR A 111 -16.13 3.75 18.36
CA THR A 111 -16.78 2.43 18.53
C THR A 111 -17.54 1.96 17.29
N GLY A 112 -18.00 2.89 16.42
CA GLY A 112 -18.65 2.58 15.16
C GLY A 112 -17.72 1.93 14.13
N GLY A 113 -16.41 2.14 14.26
CA GLY A 113 -15.38 1.52 13.41
C GLY A 113 -14.95 0.13 13.90
N VAL A 114 -15.38 -0.31 15.07
CA VAL A 114 -15.02 -1.62 15.62
C VAL A 114 -15.83 -2.72 14.94
N LYS A 115 -15.13 -3.69 14.34
CA LYS A 115 -15.78 -4.78 13.62
C LYS A 115 -16.53 -5.73 14.54
N ASN A 116 -17.53 -6.41 13.99
CA ASN A 116 -18.35 -7.38 14.71
C ASN A 116 -17.52 -8.51 15.36
N LEU A 117 -16.37 -8.87 14.79
CA LEU A 117 -15.46 -9.83 15.39
C LEU A 117 -15.02 -9.40 16.80
N THR A 118 -14.57 -8.17 16.95
CA THR A 118 -14.14 -7.60 18.24
C THR A 118 -15.31 -7.55 19.23
N LYS A 119 -16.49 -7.11 18.76
CA LYS A 119 -17.71 -7.06 19.59
C LYS A 119 -18.07 -8.43 20.10
N THR A 120 -18.03 -9.45 19.25
CA THR A 120 -18.32 -10.83 19.62
C THR A 120 -17.27 -11.40 20.60
N LEU A 121 -15.99 -11.08 20.41
CA LEU A 121 -14.94 -11.54 21.33
C LEU A 121 -15.13 -10.96 22.75
N LEU A 122 -15.44 -9.67 22.85
CA LEU A 122 -15.72 -9.02 24.14
C LEU A 122 -16.99 -9.56 24.81
N ASP A 123 -18.04 -9.81 24.01
CA ASP A 123 -19.30 -10.39 24.52
C ASP A 123 -19.06 -11.81 25.04
N ILE A 124 -18.36 -12.67 24.32
CA ILE A 124 -18.02 -14.03 24.77
C ILE A 124 -17.16 -14.00 26.05
N ALA A 125 -16.18 -13.10 26.11
CA ALA A 125 -15.33 -12.95 27.30
C ALA A 125 -16.15 -12.53 28.52
N TYR A 126 -17.09 -11.62 28.36
CA TYR A 126 -17.98 -11.15 29.43
C TYR A 126 -18.99 -12.24 29.87
N GLN A 127 -19.55 -12.99 28.92
CA GLN A 127 -20.46 -14.12 29.23
C GLN A 127 -19.75 -15.25 29.97
N GLY A 128 -18.44 -15.47 29.68
CA GLY A 128 -17.63 -16.47 30.39
C GLY A 128 -17.26 -16.04 31.82
N ASP A 129 -16.89 -14.77 31.99
CA ASP A 129 -16.56 -14.17 33.30
C ASP A 129 -17.01 -12.70 33.32
N PRO A 130 -18.07 -12.36 34.08
CA PRO A 130 -18.53 -10.97 34.21
C PRO A 130 -17.50 -10.01 34.82
N ASN A 131 -16.50 -10.52 35.54
CA ASN A 131 -15.40 -9.71 36.08
C ASN A 131 -14.16 -9.71 35.14
N THR A 132 -14.33 -10.12 33.89
CA THR A 132 -13.22 -10.20 32.93
C THR A 132 -12.51 -8.86 32.77
N THR A 133 -11.19 -8.90 32.76
CA THR A 133 -10.30 -7.80 32.39
C THR A 133 -9.82 -7.93 30.94
N PHE A 134 -10.52 -8.75 30.12
CA PHE A 134 -10.14 -8.95 28.73
C PHE A 134 -10.14 -7.62 27.98
N GLN A 135 -9.04 -7.38 27.30
CA GLN A 135 -8.78 -6.19 26.49
C GLN A 135 -8.32 -6.62 25.11
N GLN A 136 -8.85 -5.97 24.05
CA GLN A 136 -8.44 -6.22 22.69
C GLN A 136 -7.70 -5.00 22.15
N PRO A 137 -6.39 -5.11 21.88
CA PRO A 137 -5.64 -4.04 21.22
C PRO A 137 -6.15 -3.81 19.81
N LEU A 138 -6.28 -2.54 19.42
CA LEU A 138 -6.77 -2.10 18.12
C LEU A 138 -5.75 -1.15 17.49
N ASP A 139 -5.08 -1.59 16.43
CA ASP A 139 -4.18 -0.74 15.67
C ASP A 139 -4.94 -0.08 14.54
N SER A 140 -5.11 1.24 14.58
CA SER A 140 -5.77 2.00 13.52
C SER A 140 -4.82 2.97 12.85
N LEU A 141 -4.81 2.95 11.51
CA LEU A 141 -4.10 3.96 10.72
C LEU A 141 -4.85 5.29 10.85
N GLN A 142 -4.15 6.37 11.15
CA GLN A 142 -4.71 7.72 11.14
C GLN A 142 -4.19 8.55 9.96
N LEU A 143 -2.89 8.54 9.75
CA LEU A 143 -2.25 9.26 8.65
C LEU A 143 -1.09 8.42 8.11
N ALA A 144 -0.99 8.36 6.78
CA ALA A 144 0.19 7.82 6.12
C ALA A 144 0.70 8.83 5.10
N THR A 145 2.00 9.09 5.13
CA THR A 145 2.68 9.91 4.14
C THR A 145 3.82 9.12 3.54
N SER A 146 4.10 9.30 2.27
CA SER A 146 5.25 8.64 1.63
C SER A 146 5.83 9.45 0.49
N PHE A 147 7.15 9.29 0.30
CA PHE A 147 7.89 9.79 -0.85
C PHE A 147 8.53 8.62 -1.58
N ASN A 148 8.21 8.45 -2.86
CA ASN A 148 8.46 7.23 -3.60
C ASN A 148 9.11 7.52 -4.94
N LEU A 149 9.91 6.57 -5.41
CA LEU A 149 10.24 6.40 -6.80
C LEU A 149 9.15 5.53 -7.45
N LYS A 150 8.58 5.98 -8.55
CA LYS A 150 7.58 5.27 -9.35
C LYS A 150 8.21 4.81 -10.66
N TYR A 151 8.08 3.52 -10.96
CA TYR A 151 8.58 2.92 -12.19
C TYR A 151 7.47 2.18 -12.91
N ALA A 152 7.19 2.56 -14.17
CA ALA A 152 6.12 1.99 -15.01
C ALA A 152 6.73 1.29 -16.23
N PRO A 153 7.16 0.03 -16.13
CA PRO A 153 7.80 -0.69 -17.22
C PRO A 153 6.85 -1.11 -18.35
N VAL A 154 5.57 -1.32 -18.00
CA VAL A 154 4.59 -1.91 -18.93
C VAL A 154 3.56 -0.86 -19.32
N TYR A 155 3.45 -0.65 -20.63
CA TYR A 155 2.36 0.10 -21.24
C TYR A 155 1.65 -0.81 -22.24
N GLY A 156 0.34 -0.94 -22.11
CA GLY A 156 -0.45 -1.86 -22.92
C GLY A 156 -1.70 -1.19 -23.50
N LYS A 157 -2.34 -1.93 -24.39
CA LYS A 157 -3.62 -1.56 -25.02
C LYS A 157 -4.56 -2.76 -24.93
N ILE A 158 -5.77 -2.52 -24.45
CA ILE A 158 -6.83 -3.52 -24.38
C ILE A 158 -7.95 -3.08 -25.32
N ASN A 159 -8.36 -3.97 -26.22
CA ASN A 159 -9.54 -3.76 -27.03
C ASN A 159 -10.76 -4.11 -26.18
N LEU A 160 -11.60 -3.11 -25.93
CA LEU A 160 -12.90 -3.33 -25.30
C LEU A 160 -13.88 -3.86 -26.35
N ILE A 161 -14.99 -4.47 -25.86
CA ILE A 161 -16.08 -4.96 -26.72
C ILE A 161 -16.59 -3.79 -27.58
N GLY A 162 -16.42 -3.91 -28.91
CA GLY A 162 -16.65 -2.84 -29.87
C GLY A 162 -15.31 -2.26 -30.40
N GLU A 163 -15.32 -1.03 -30.86
CA GLU A 163 -14.14 -0.36 -31.46
C GLU A 163 -13.29 0.44 -30.44
N GLY A 164 -13.61 0.33 -29.14
CA GLY A 164 -12.92 1.09 -28.08
C GLY A 164 -11.56 0.49 -27.72
N VAL A 165 -10.51 1.30 -27.77
CA VAL A 165 -9.16 0.94 -27.30
C VAL A 165 -8.90 1.65 -25.97
N LEU A 166 -8.68 0.88 -24.89
CA LEU A 166 -8.27 1.38 -23.61
C LEU A 166 -6.77 1.19 -23.41
N ASN A 167 -6.05 2.27 -23.18
CA ASN A 167 -4.62 2.21 -22.87
C ASN A 167 -4.45 2.09 -21.36
N PHE A 168 -3.44 1.32 -20.94
CA PHE A 168 -3.14 1.17 -19.52
C PHE A 168 -1.63 1.12 -19.28
N ASP A 169 -1.20 1.42 -18.07
CA ASP A 169 0.14 1.09 -17.59
C ASP A 169 0.10 0.36 -16.26
N VAL A 170 1.14 -0.43 -16.03
CA VAL A 170 1.43 -1.10 -14.75
C VAL A 170 2.66 -0.45 -14.17
N TYR A 171 2.59 -0.06 -12.91
CA TYR A 171 3.71 0.57 -12.23
C TYR A 171 3.97 -0.05 -10.86
N GLY A 172 5.23 0.07 -10.42
CA GLY A 172 5.66 -0.17 -9.05
C GLY A 172 6.09 1.12 -8.39
N THR A 173 5.95 1.20 -7.08
CA THR A 173 6.47 2.30 -6.25
C THR A 173 7.31 1.75 -5.12
N ALA A 174 8.42 2.41 -4.81
CA ALA A 174 9.26 2.10 -3.66
C ALA A 174 9.76 3.40 -3.04
N GLY A 175 9.76 3.48 -1.72
CA GLY A 175 10.18 4.69 -1.04
C GLY A 175 10.11 4.62 0.48
N LEU A 176 10.18 5.80 1.09
CA LEU A 176 10.12 5.98 2.52
C LEU A 176 8.83 6.71 2.89
N GLY A 177 8.30 6.41 4.07
CA GLY A 177 7.08 6.99 4.58
C GLY A 177 7.11 7.25 6.08
N LEU A 178 6.08 7.93 6.54
CA LEU A 178 5.78 8.13 7.94
C LEU A 178 4.32 7.76 8.17
N LEU A 179 4.08 6.91 9.16
CA LEU A 179 2.76 6.50 9.61
C LEU A 179 2.44 7.11 10.97
N LEU A 180 1.25 7.63 11.13
CA LEU A 180 0.65 7.86 12.43
C LEU A 180 -0.33 6.73 12.70
N VAL A 181 0.04 5.83 13.62
CA VAL A 181 -0.77 4.69 14.03
C VAL A 181 -1.28 4.95 15.43
N ARG A 182 -2.59 4.82 15.61
CA ARG A 182 -3.25 4.90 16.92
C ARG A 182 -3.44 3.49 17.45
N LYS A 183 -3.08 3.28 18.69
CA LYS A 183 -3.21 2.00 19.41
C LYS A 183 -4.28 2.13 20.48
N ASP A 184 -5.53 1.99 20.09
CA ASP A 184 -6.65 2.02 21.02
C ASP A 184 -6.85 0.62 21.65
N VAL A 185 -7.59 0.58 22.75
CA VAL A 185 -7.91 -0.67 23.43
C VAL A 185 -9.42 -0.80 23.56
N ALA A 186 -9.98 -1.87 23.01
CA ALA A 186 -11.38 -2.20 23.21
C ALA A 186 -11.57 -2.98 24.51
N VAL A 187 -12.49 -2.51 25.30
CA VAL A 187 -12.88 -3.12 26.59
C VAL A 187 -14.40 -3.32 26.63
N VAL A 188 -14.87 -4.17 27.53
CA VAL A 188 -16.31 -4.34 27.76
C VAL A 188 -16.91 -3.07 28.33
N SER A 189 -17.96 -2.55 27.68
CA SER A 189 -18.64 -1.30 28.09
C SER A 189 -19.29 -1.44 29.47
N GLU A 190 -19.17 -0.41 30.30
CA GLU A 190 -19.83 -0.36 31.61
C GLU A 190 -21.36 -0.36 31.49
N ASP A 191 -21.92 0.33 30.49
CA ASP A 191 -23.36 0.34 30.23
C ASP A 191 -23.88 -1.06 29.87
N TYR A 192 -23.08 -1.83 29.12
CA TYR A 192 -23.38 -3.22 28.79
C TYR A 192 -23.34 -4.12 30.04
N LYS A 193 -22.33 -3.95 30.92
CA LYS A 193 -22.23 -4.68 32.18
C LYS A 193 -23.40 -4.38 33.12
N ASN A 194 -23.90 -3.15 33.10
CA ASN A 194 -25.05 -2.73 33.91
C ASN A 194 -26.40 -3.13 33.31
N GLY A 195 -26.42 -3.83 32.17
CA GLY A 195 -27.65 -4.34 31.53
C GLY A 195 -28.50 -3.24 30.88
N VAL A 196 -27.92 -2.15 30.48
CA VAL A 196 -28.62 -1.07 29.75
C VAL A 196 -29.11 -1.64 28.41
N GLU A 197 -30.40 -1.55 28.15
CA GLU A 197 -31.00 -2.09 26.93
C GLU A 197 -30.45 -1.37 25.69
N GLY A 198 -29.93 -2.12 24.72
CA GLY A 198 -29.34 -1.58 23.48
C GLY A 198 -27.93 -1.02 23.63
N ALA A 199 -27.26 -1.21 24.77
CA ALA A 199 -25.86 -0.82 24.95
C ALA A 199 -24.92 -1.62 24.04
N ASP A 200 -23.95 -0.95 23.41
CA ASP A 200 -22.87 -1.59 22.65
C ASP A 200 -21.94 -2.32 23.64
N PRO A 201 -21.57 -3.60 23.41
CA PRO A 201 -20.64 -4.32 24.27
C PRO A 201 -19.24 -3.71 24.31
N VAL A 202 -18.90 -2.78 23.41
CA VAL A 202 -17.58 -2.19 23.27
C VAL A 202 -17.51 -0.76 23.77
N SER A 203 -16.52 -0.48 24.61
CA SER A 203 -16.00 0.85 24.89
C SER A 203 -14.54 0.94 24.47
N LEU A 204 -14.06 2.11 24.05
CA LEU A 204 -12.69 2.35 23.63
C LEU A 204 -11.93 3.17 24.66
N ILE A 205 -10.74 2.71 25.00
CA ILE A 205 -9.70 3.52 25.63
C ILE A 205 -8.84 4.07 24.50
N GLU A 206 -8.98 5.36 24.22
CA GLU A 206 -8.29 6.02 23.12
C GLU A 206 -6.89 6.45 23.54
N ASN A 207 -5.90 6.17 22.72
CA ASN A 207 -4.52 6.58 22.89
C ASN A 207 -4.11 7.57 21.80
N ASP A 208 -3.07 8.36 22.07
CA ASP A 208 -2.52 9.27 21.08
C ASP A 208 -1.82 8.50 19.94
N PRO A 209 -1.92 9.00 18.70
CA PRO A 209 -1.26 8.37 17.57
C PRO A 209 0.26 8.52 17.66
N THR A 210 0.98 7.44 17.42
CA THR A 210 2.44 7.42 17.45
C THR A 210 3.03 7.48 16.02
N PRO A 211 4.07 8.32 15.80
CA PRO A 211 4.74 8.40 14.52
C PRO A 211 5.71 7.22 14.34
N ASN A 212 5.59 6.52 13.23
CA ASN A 212 6.42 5.38 12.86
C ASN A 212 7.03 5.60 11.48
N PRO A 213 8.36 5.64 11.34
CA PRO A 213 9.00 5.63 10.03
C PRO A 213 8.76 4.28 9.35
N ALA A 214 8.49 4.33 8.05
CA ALA A 214 8.10 3.16 7.28
C ALA A 214 8.80 3.09 5.92
N ILE A 215 8.93 1.88 5.41
CA ILE A 215 9.29 1.61 4.02
C ILE A 215 8.00 1.37 3.25
N ASN A 216 7.83 2.10 2.14
CA ASN A 216 6.69 1.94 1.25
C ASN A 216 7.07 1.10 0.03
N LEU A 217 6.27 0.09 -0.25
CA LEU A 217 6.31 -0.69 -1.50
C LEU A 217 4.88 -0.77 -2.04
N GLY A 218 4.72 -0.52 -3.33
CA GLY A 218 3.40 -0.53 -3.95
C GLY A 218 3.43 -0.98 -5.41
N VAL A 219 2.26 -1.38 -5.87
CA VAL A 219 1.99 -1.68 -7.28
C VAL A 219 0.66 -1.04 -7.67
N GLY A 220 0.53 -0.65 -8.91
CA GLY A 220 -0.71 -0.05 -9.37
C GLY A 220 -0.90 -0.12 -10.87
N LEU A 221 -2.11 0.28 -11.27
CA LEU A 221 -2.58 0.31 -12.64
C LEU A 221 -3.19 1.68 -12.93
N ASN A 222 -2.85 2.25 -14.07
CA ASN A 222 -3.55 3.42 -14.61
C ASN A 222 -4.24 3.02 -15.91
N PHE A 223 -5.51 3.38 -16.04
CA PHE A 223 -6.28 3.21 -17.27
C PHE A 223 -6.55 4.60 -17.87
N PHE A 224 -5.96 4.89 -19.01
CA PHE A 224 -6.03 6.21 -19.65
C PHE A 224 -7.35 6.39 -20.41
N VAL A 225 -8.26 7.14 -19.82
CA VAL A 225 -9.58 7.42 -20.40
C VAL A 225 -9.49 8.57 -21.41
N SER A 226 -8.62 9.55 -21.16
CA SER A 226 -8.38 10.68 -22.05
C SER A 226 -6.90 11.09 -22.03
N GLN A 227 -6.53 12.08 -22.85
CA GLN A 227 -5.16 12.61 -22.90
C GLN A 227 -4.69 13.30 -21.60
N SER A 228 -5.57 13.48 -20.62
CA SER A 228 -5.25 14.15 -19.36
C SER A 228 -5.84 13.46 -18.14
N ILE A 229 -6.65 12.41 -18.33
CA ILE A 229 -7.37 11.75 -17.25
C ILE A 229 -7.13 10.23 -17.33
N ALA A 230 -6.78 9.63 -16.20
CA ALA A 230 -6.72 8.18 -16.05
C ALA A 230 -7.47 7.75 -14.78
N LEU A 231 -8.01 6.54 -14.80
CA LEU A 231 -8.45 5.84 -13.59
C LEU A 231 -7.25 5.14 -13.00
N LYS A 232 -7.08 5.28 -11.68
CA LYS A 232 -5.97 4.72 -10.92
C LYS A 232 -6.47 3.66 -9.94
N ILE A 233 -5.80 2.52 -9.91
CA ILE A 233 -5.96 1.50 -8.87
C ILE A 233 -4.56 1.25 -8.31
N ASP A 234 -4.44 1.27 -6.99
CA ASP A 234 -3.16 1.20 -6.30
C ASP A 234 -3.27 0.30 -5.07
N ALA A 235 -2.28 -0.51 -4.84
CA ALA A 235 -2.11 -1.33 -3.66
C ALA A 235 -0.69 -1.15 -3.13
N ARG A 236 -0.57 -0.76 -1.87
CA ARG A 236 0.73 -0.49 -1.25
C ARG A 236 0.81 -1.02 0.16
N THR A 237 2.01 -1.40 0.55
CA THR A 237 2.36 -1.83 1.89
C THR A 237 3.34 -0.84 2.49
N LEU A 238 3.03 -0.33 3.67
CA LEU A 238 3.95 0.45 4.48
C LEU A 238 4.40 -0.42 5.65
N ALA A 239 5.65 -0.86 5.60
CA ALA A 239 6.27 -1.69 6.63
C ALA A 239 7.04 -0.80 7.62
N TYR A 240 6.80 -0.99 8.91
CA TYR A 240 7.39 -0.22 9.99
C TYR A 240 7.73 -1.10 11.19
N PHE A 241 8.60 -0.63 12.05
CA PHE A 241 8.90 -1.28 13.33
C PHE A 241 8.02 -0.66 14.42
N GLY A 242 7.05 -1.44 14.88
CA GLY A 242 6.13 -1.04 15.96
C GLY A 242 6.51 -1.69 17.28
N LYS A 243 6.25 -1.00 18.37
CA LYS A 243 6.29 -1.60 19.71
C LYS A 243 4.93 -2.20 19.99
N GLU A 244 4.88 -3.46 20.34
CA GLU A 244 3.66 -4.12 20.80
C GLU A 244 3.62 -4.06 22.32
N ALA A 245 2.49 -3.64 22.89
CA ALA A 245 2.29 -3.62 24.32
C ALA A 245 1.55 -4.90 24.73
N ASP A 246 2.08 -5.64 25.71
CA ASP A 246 1.39 -6.80 26.28
C ASP A 246 0.42 -6.34 27.36
N TYR A 247 -0.84 -6.15 26.97
CA TYR A 247 -1.91 -5.82 27.91
C TYR A 247 -2.31 -6.97 28.84
N GLY A 248 -1.81 -8.18 28.60
CA GLY A 248 -1.95 -9.32 29.50
C GLY A 248 -0.96 -9.30 30.67
N ASN A 249 0.11 -8.51 30.56
CA ASN A 249 1.16 -8.41 31.57
C ASN A 249 1.35 -6.93 31.96
N ILE A 250 0.57 -6.50 32.95
CA ILE A 250 0.62 -5.13 33.47
C ILE A 250 1.66 -5.06 34.58
N ASP A 251 2.59 -4.12 34.51
CA ASP A 251 3.57 -3.86 35.57
C ASP A 251 2.82 -3.45 36.84
N PRO A 252 2.91 -4.24 37.93
CA PRO A 252 2.19 -3.97 39.15
C PRO A 252 2.62 -2.68 39.87
N GLN A 253 3.74 -2.07 39.46
CA GLN A 253 4.27 -0.82 40.07
C GLN A 253 3.81 0.44 39.35
N THR A 254 3.70 0.37 38.01
CA THR A 254 3.34 1.53 37.17
C THR A 254 1.90 1.48 36.68
N GLY A 255 1.28 0.29 36.65
CA GLY A 255 -0.05 0.08 36.05
C GLY A 255 -0.05 0.18 34.53
N GLU A 256 1.12 0.25 33.90
CA GLU A 256 1.28 0.30 32.46
C GLU A 256 1.56 -1.09 31.89
N PRO A 257 1.12 -1.38 30.65
CA PRO A 257 1.44 -2.64 30.00
C PRO A 257 2.94 -2.74 29.74
N GLU A 258 3.52 -3.91 29.97
CA GLU A 258 4.92 -4.19 29.66
C GLU A 258 5.13 -4.06 28.16
N ALA A 259 6.09 -3.20 27.77
CA ALA A 259 6.42 -3.02 26.35
C ALA A 259 7.12 -4.28 25.82
N LEU A 260 6.50 -4.93 24.87
CA LEU A 260 7.09 -6.06 24.12
C LEU A 260 8.20 -5.59 23.19
N ASP A 261 8.91 -6.56 22.66
CA ASP A 261 9.95 -6.34 21.65
C ASP A 261 9.38 -5.64 20.40
N THR A 262 10.28 -4.89 19.75
CA THR A 262 9.93 -4.21 18.50
C THR A 262 9.74 -5.23 17.39
N GLU A 263 8.55 -5.28 16.83
CA GLU A 263 8.20 -6.18 15.72
C GLU A 263 7.99 -5.44 14.40
N LEU A 264 8.24 -6.15 13.29
CA LEU A 264 7.96 -5.65 11.96
C LEU A 264 6.45 -5.76 11.71
N GLN A 265 5.79 -4.62 11.64
CA GLN A 265 4.38 -4.48 11.32
C GLN A 265 4.20 -3.89 9.93
N SER A 266 3.03 -4.07 9.33
CA SER A 266 2.73 -3.50 8.03
C SER A 266 1.28 -3.05 7.92
N GLN A 267 1.08 -1.91 7.25
CA GLN A 267 -0.24 -1.43 6.85
C GLN A 267 -0.38 -1.60 5.33
N PHE A 268 -1.37 -2.39 4.93
CA PHE A 268 -1.68 -2.61 3.51
C PHE A 268 -2.85 -1.73 3.11
N ILE A 269 -2.62 -0.82 2.17
CA ILE A 269 -3.61 0.17 1.73
C ILE A 269 -3.97 -0.13 0.28
N THR A 270 -5.26 -0.29 0.00
CA THR A 270 -5.79 -0.38 -1.36
C THR A 270 -6.59 0.85 -1.69
N THR A 271 -6.31 1.48 -2.82
CA THR A 271 -7.00 2.70 -3.24
C THR A 271 -7.42 2.67 -4.69
N GLY A 272 -8.50 3.37 -4.98
CA GLY A 272 -8.94 3.71 -6.32
C GLY A 272 -9.12 5.23 -6.45
N GLY A 273 -8.89 5.78 -7.64
CA GLY A 273 -9.00 7.22 -7.83
C GLY A 273 -8.92 7.65 -9.28
N ILE A 274 -8.82 8.96 -9.45
CA ILE A 274 -8.74 9.59 -10.77
C ILE A 274 -7.45 10.38 -10.83
N SER A 275 -6.56 10.05 -11.77
CA SER A 275 -5.33 10.78 -12.04
C SER A 275 -5.57 11.85 -13.09
N ILE A 276 -5.17 13.09 -12.79
CA ILE A 276 -5.23 14.24 -13.69
C ILE A 276 -3.80 14.64 -14.03
N PHE A 277 -3.48 14.71 -15.32
CA PHE A 277 -2.15 15.04 -15.82
C PHE A 277 -2.08 16.45 -16.37
N VAL A 278 -1.13 17.24 -15.85
CA VAL A 278 -0.92 18.66 -16.21
C VAL A 278 0.54 18.86 -16.62
N PRO A 279 0.84 19.65 -17.69
CA PRO A 279 -0.08 20.30 -18.64
C PRO A 279 -0.77 19.30 -19.56
N LYS A 280 -1.82 19.76 -20.25
CA LYS A 280 -2.45 18.95 -21.31
C LYS A 280 -1.46 18.65 -22.42
N MET A 281 -1.57 17.47 -23.03
CA MET A 281 -0.76 17.13 -24.20
C MET A 281 -0.99 18.16 -25.31
N LYS A 282 0.11 18.64 -25.91
CA LYS A 282 0.01 19.39 -27.16
C LYS A 282 -0.42 18.41 -28.26
N SER A 283 -1.52 18.72 -28.96
CA SER A 283 -1.87 17.96 -30.17
C SER A 283 -0.70 18.05 -31.14
N ARG A 284 -0.16 16.89 -31.53
CA ARG A 284 0.82 16.86 -32.63
C ARG A 284 0.05 17.18 -33.90
N ALA A 285 0.18 18.39 -34.42
CA ALA A 285 -0.20 18.66 -35.79
C ALA A 285 0.79 17.91 -36.69
N PHE A 286 0.31 16.87 -37.35
CA PHE A 286 1.03 16.29 -38.46
C PHE A 286 0.92 17.29 -39.63
N ASN A 287 1.99 18.08 -39.85
CA ASN A 287 2.15 18.75 -41.14
C ASN A 287 2.54 17.67 -42.14
N PHE A 288 1.60 17.29 -42.98
CA PHE A 288 1.87 16.50 -44.19
C PHE A 288 2.53 17.36 -45.26
#